data_a9ace89b794be9c9d3b310d99c55665e
#
_entry.id   a9ace89b794be9c9d3b310d99c55665e
#
_cell.length_a   1.000
_cell.length_b   1.000
_cell.length_c   1.000
_cell.angle_alpha   90.00
_cell.angle_beta   90.00
_cell.angle_gamma   90.00
#
_symmetry.space_group_name_H-M   'P 1'
#
loop_
_entity.id
_entity.type
_entity.pdbx_description
1 polymer ?
#
loop_
_entity_poly.entity_id
_entity_poly.type
_entity_poly.pdbx_seq_one_letter_code
_entity_poly.pdbx_strand_id
1 'polypeptide(L)'
;MSDQTIYLDTSAIVKRYVIEEETNRIDKIYEKAHAGKIRLSFSVWNIGETAVVLDKYHRRGILGNAKEVFSKFIGETRLLVKLGQLKLIPLNLKMLIESTTYVFKHGIYIADAVQLASAKGADSFLTFDKKLAQIAEIEGLKVTE
;
A
#
# COMPACT_ATOMS: atom_id res chain seq x y z
N MET A 1 -10.32 22.33 4.04
CA MET A 1 -9.56 21.51 3.11
C MET A 1 -9.18 20.22 3.76
N SER A 2 -9.44 19.16 3.10
CA SER A 2 -9.18 17.84 3.62
C SER A 2 -7.76 17.42 3.29
N ASP A 3 -6.92 17.29 4.30
CA ASP A 3 -5.59 16.67 4.19
C ASP A 3 -5.70 15.15 4.39
N GLN A 4 -6.77 14.56 3.85
CA GLN A 4 -7.02 13.14 4.00
C GLN A 4 -5.85 12.32 3.49
N THR A 5 -5.37 11.39 4.33
CA THR A 5 -4.34 10.43 3.97
C THR A 5 -4.94 9.05 3.86
N ILE A 6 -4.71 8.39 2.73
CA ILE A 6 -5.12 7.01 2.48
C ILE A 6 -3.88 6.13 2.47
N TYR A 7 -3.82 5.14 3.36
CA TYR A 7 -2.76 4.15 3.36
C TYR A 7 -3.13 3.03 2.37
N LEU A 8 -2.19 2.70 1.49
CA LEU A 8 -2.35 1.63 0.50
C LEU A 8 -1.49 0.44 0.90
N ASP A 9 -2.07 -0.75 0.98
CA ASP A 9 -1.27 -1.96 1.07
C ASP A 9 -0.81 -2.40 -0.33
N THR A 10 -0.01 -3.46 -0.40
CA THR A 10 0.53 -3.94 -1.67
C THR A 10 -0.56 -4.34 -2.65
N SER A 11 -1.67 -4.94 -2.17
CA SER A 11 -2.77 -5.35 -3.05
C SER A 11 -3.39 -4.15 -3.78
N ALA A 12 -3.49 -3.01 -3.11
CA ALA A 12 -4.01 -1.79 -3.70
C ALA A 12 -3.00 -1.16 -4.66
N ILE A 13 -1.73 -1.08 -4.27
CA ILE A 13 -0.65 -0.52 -5.11
C ILE A 13 -0.58 -1.24 -6.46
N VAL A 14 -0.58 -2.56 -6.45
CA VAL A 14 -0.43 -3.37 -7.67
C VAL A 14 -1.52 -3.07 -8.69
N LYS A 15 -2.73 -2.78 -8.26
CA LYS A 15 -3.85 -2.46 -9.17
C LYS A 15 -3.65 -1.17 -9.96
N ARG A 16 -2.76 -0.32 -9.54
CA ARG A 16 -2.37 0.88 -10.29
C ARG A 16 -1.53 0.51 -11.52
N TYR A 17 -0.73 -0.53 -11.44
CA TYR A 17 0.30 -0.86 -12.43
C TYR A 17 -0.01 -2.10 -13.25
N VAL A 18 -0.89 -2.96 -12.77
CA VAL A 18 -1.35 -4.15 -13.49
C VAL A 18 -2.85 -4.00 -13.69
N ILE A 19 -3.30 -4.04 -14.95
CA ILE A 19 -4.71 -3.87 -15.28
C ILE A 19 -5.49 -5.11 -14.82
N GLU A 20 -6.38 -4.92 -13.86
CA GLU A 20 -7.24 -5.96 -13.31
C GLU A 20 -8.48 -5.32 -12.70
N GLU A 21 -9.31 -6.10 -12.01
CA GLU A 21 -10.45 -5.56 -11.27
C GLU A 21 -10.01 -4.44 -10.33
N GLU A 22 -10.83 -3.41 -10.18
CA GLU A 22 -10.59 -2.27 -9.30
C GLU A 22 -9.48 -1.30 -9.74
N THR A 23 -8.82 -1.54 -10.87
CA THR A 23 -7.80 -0.60 -11.39
C THR A 23 -8.36 0.81 -11.55
N ASN A 24 -9.58 0.94 -12.10
CA ASN A 24 -10.21 2.26 -12.28
C ASN A 24 -10.38 3.01 -10.96
N ARG A 25 -10.74 2.30 -9.90
CA ARG A 25 -10.89 2.88 -8.56
C ARG A 25 -9.56 3.40 -8.03
N ILE A 26 -8.51 2.61 -8.19
CA ILE A 26 -7.16 3.00 -7.73
C ILE A 26 -6.63 4.16 -8.58
N ASP A 27 -6.85 4.14 -9.89
CA ASP A 27 -6.42 5.22 -10.77
C ASP A 27 -7.04 6.55 -10.35
N LYS A 28 -8.31 6.57 -9.98
CA LYS A 28 -8.98 7.79 -9.48
C LYS A 28 -8.35 8.31 -8.20
N ILE A 29 -7.96 7.41 -7.31
CA ILE A 29 -7.28 7.78 -6.07
C ILE A 29 -5.92 8.41 -6.36
N TYR A 30 -5.14 7.81 -7.26
CA TYR A 30 -3.86 8.38 -7.69
C TYR A 30 -4.03 9.74 -8.39
N GLU A 31 -5.04 9.88 -9.23
CA GLU A 31 -5.37 11.17 -9.87
C GLU A 31 -5.64 12.26 -8.85
N LYS A 32 -6.39 11.95 -7.78
CA LYS A 32 -6.65 12.89 -6.69
C LYS A 32 -5.37 13.26 -5.95
N ALA A 33 -4.45 12.30 -5.77
CA ALA A 33 -3.16 12.57 -5.16
C ALA A 33 -2.32 13.51 -6.04
N HIS A 34 -2.25 13.25 -7.34
CA HIS A 34 -1.56 14.14 -8.28
C HIS A 34 -2.16 15.55 -8.29
N ALA A 35 -3.47 15.66 -8.11
CA ALA A 35 -4.16 16.95 -8.05
C ALA A 35 -4.03 17.64 -6.68
N GLY A 36 -3.34 17.04 -5.72
CA GLY A 36 -3.17 17.60 -4.38
C GLY A 36 -4.40 17.53 -3.49
N LYS A 37 -5.40 16.74 -3.87
CA LYS A 37 -6.67 16.64 -3.13
C LYS A 37 -6.61 15.67 -1.96
N ILE A 38 -5.76 14.65 -2.05
CA ILE A 38 -5.53 13.67 -1.00
C ILE A 38 -4.04 13.35 -0.93
N ARG A 39 -3.62 12.77 0.18
CA ARG A 39 -2.28 12.21 0.33
C ARG A 39 -2.36 10.71 0.39
N LEU A 40 -1.34 10.05 -0.16
CA LEU A 40 -1.17 8.62 -0.05
C LEU A 40 -0.07 8.31 0.96
N SER A 41 -0.13 7.13 1.53
CA SER A 41 0.99 6.61 2.32
C SER A 41 1.10 5.10 2.12
N PHE A 42 2.29 4.59 2.24
CA PHE A 42 2.55 3.15 2.38
C PHE A 42 3.94 2.94 2.97
N SER A 43 4.19 1.73 3.43
CA SER A 43 5.48 1.37 4.03
C SER A 43 6.55 1.21 2.96
N VAL A 44 7.79 1.52 3.31
CA VAL A 44 8.95 1.16 2.47
C VAL A 44 8.99 -0.35 2.18
N TRP A 45 8.43 -1.16 3.09
CA TRP A 45 8.25 -2.61 2.90
C TRP A 45 7.43 -2.94 1.64
N ASN A 46 6.42 -2.13 1.34
CA ASN A 46 5.56 -2.33 0.16
C ASN A 46 6.34 -2.23 -1.15
N ILE A 47 7.45 -1.53 -1.18
CA ILE A 47 8.29 -1.44 -2.37
C ILE A 47 8.82 -2.82 -2.74
N GLY A 48 9.40 -3.53 -1.77
CA GLY A 48 9.89 -4.89 -1.98
C GLY A 48 8.78 -5.89 -2.28
N GLU A 49 7.65 -5.78 -1.57
CA GLU A 49 6.50 -6.64 -1.82
C GLU A 49 5.93 -6.46 -3.22
N THR A 50 5.86 -5.22 -3.70
CA THR A 50 5.39 -4.94 -5.05
C THR A 50 6.29 -5.62 -6.08
N ALA A 51 7.62 -5.55 -5.89
CA ALA A 51 8.55 -6.26 -6.77
C ALA A 51 8.27 -7.76 -6.80
N VAL A 52 8.02 -8.38 -5.63
CA VAL A 52 7.71 -9.81 -5.53
C VAL A 52 6.42 -10.14 -6.28
N VAL A 53 5.37 -9.34 -6.12
CA VAL A 53 4.09 -9.60 -6.79
C VAL A 53 4.22 -9.44 -8.31
N LEU A 54 4.90 -8.41 -8.78
CA LEU A 54 5.13 -8.21 -10.22
C LEU A 54 5.94 -9.37 -10.82
N ASP A 55 6.96 -9.84 -10.11
CA ASP A 55 7.75 -10.98 -10.54
C ASP A 55 6.90 -12.26 -10.64
N LYS A 56 6.02 -12.50 -9.67
CA LYS A 56 5.09 -13.63 -9.73
C LYS A 56 4.17 -13.55 -10.95
N TYR A 57 3.64 -12.38 -11.24
CA TYR A 57 2.77 -12.19 -12.41
C TYR A 57 3.54 -12.44 -13.71
N HIS A 58 4.79 -12.01 -13.76
CA HIS A 58 5.66 -12.27 -14.90
C HIS A 58 5.90 -13.79 -15.08
N ARG A 59 6.24 -14.49 -14.02
CA ARG A 59 6.50 -15.94 -14.05
C ARG A 59 5.26 -16.76 -14.42
N ARG A 60 4.07 -16.25 -14.14
CA ARG A 60 2.81 -16.87 -14.53
C ARG A 60 2.35 -16.48 -15.93
N GLY A 61 3.11 -15.68 -16.65
CA GLY A 61 2.77 -15.24 -18.00
C GLY A 61 1.69 -14.16 -18.07
N ILE A 62 1.30 -13.56 -16.93
CA ILE A 62 0.29 -12.51 -16.88
C ILE A 62 0.88 -11.15 -17.26
N LEU A 63 2.16 -10.94 -16.95
CA LEU A 63 2.85 -9.68 -17.15
C LEU A 63 4.10 -9.92 -18.02
N GLY A 64 4.26 -9.12 -19.08
CA GLY A 64 5.36 -9.29 -20.02
C GLY A 64 6.72 -8.86 -19.50
N ASN A 65 6.79 -7.72 -18.80
CA ASN A 65 8.06 -7.18 -18.31
C ASN A 65 7.88 -6.56 -16.92
N ALA A 66 8.18 -7.37 -15.90
CA ALA A 66 8.03 -6.95 -14.51
C ALA A 66 8.94 -5.77 -14.14
N LYS A 67 10.17 -5.75 -14.63
CA LYS A 67 11.12 -4.67 -14.31
C LYS A 67 10.67 -3.33 -14.86
N GLU A 68 10.12 -3.32 -16.06
CA GLU A 68 9.60 -2.09 -16.67
C GLU A 68 8.42 -1.54 -15.86
N VAL A 69 7.48 -2.41 -15.48
CA VAL A 69 6.34 -2.02 -14.64
C VAL A 69 6.81 -1.53 -13.28
N PHE A 70 7.78 -2.21 -12.68
CA PHE A 70 8.36 -1.79 -11.41
C PHE A 70 9.02 -0.40 -11.53
N SER A 71 9.70 -0.11 -12.64
CA SER A 71 10.30 1.21 -12.88
C SER A 71 9.24 2.31 -12.93
N LYS A 72 8.09 2.03 -13.54
CA LYS A 72 6.95 2.98 -13.55
C LYS A 72 6.44 3.24 -12.14
N PHE A 73 6.30 2.19 -11.34
CA PHE A 73 5.90 2.30 -9.94
C PHE A 73 6.88 3.19 -9.15
N ILE A 74 8.17 2.93 -9.27
CA ILE A 74 9.20 3.73 -8.58
C ILE A 74 9.18 5.17 -9.07
N GLY A 75 9.05 5.40 -10.37
CA GLY A 75 9.00 6.75 -10.93
C GLY A 75 7.81 7.57 -10.40
N GLU A 76 6.62 6.99 -10.41
CA GLU A 76 5.42 7.67 -9.88
C GLU A 76 5.54 7.89 -8.37
N THR A 77 6.03 6.90 -7.64
CA THR A 77 6.24 7.01 -6.19
C THR A 77 7.19 8.17 -5.86
N ARG A 78 8.32 8.24 -6.55
CA ARG A 78 9.28 9.34 -6.35
C ARG A 78 8.67 10.70 -6.67
N LEU A 79 7.91 10.79 -7.74
CA LEU A 79 7.23 12.02 -8.12
C LEU A 79 6.25 12.47 -7.04
N LEU A 80 5.39 11.58 -6.58
CA LEU A 80 4.41 11.90 -5.55
C LEU A 80 5.07 12.27 -4.21
N VAL A 81 6.16 11.61 -3.85
CA VAL A 81 6.94 11.97 -2.66
C VAL A 81 7.49 13.39 -2.81
N LYS A 82 8.08 13.70 -3.96
CA LYS A 82 8.62 15.03 -4.24
C LYS A 82 7.55 16.12 -4.18
N LEU A 83 6.33 15.81 -4.64
CA LEU A 83 5.21 16.75 -4.59
C LEU A 83 4.58 16.87 -3.19
N GLY A 84 5.02 16.08 -2.23
CA GLY A 84 4.43 16.06 -0.88
C GLY A 84 3.11 15.32 -0.80
N GLN A 85 2.75 14.54 -1.82
CA GLN A 85 1.47 13.83 -1.89
C GLN A 85 1.57 12.33 -1.57
N LEU A 86 2.75 11.84 -1.28
CA LEU A 86 2.95 10.46 -0.83
C LEU A 86 4.00 10.43 0.27
N LYS A 87 3.65 9.81 1.38
CA LYS A 87 4.56 9.60 2.50
C LYS A 87 4.96 8.15 2.58
N LEU A 88 6.27 7.88 2.49
CA LEU A 88 6.81 6.56 2.74
C LEU A 88 7.02 6.39 4.24
N ILE A 89 6.37 5.38 4.82
CA ILE A 89 6.49 5.08 6.24
C ILE A 89 7.74 4.21 6.43
N PRO A 90 8.70 4.65 7.24
CA PRO A 90 9.93 3.89 7.43
C PRO A 90 9.67 2.61 8.23
N LEU A 91 10.47 1.59 7.94
CA LEU A 91 10.47 0.34 8.70
C LEU A 91 11.72 0.30 9.57
N ASN A 92 11.69 1.04 10.67
CA ASN A 92 12.76 1.06 11.66
C ASN A 92 12.49 0.03 12.75
N LEU A 93 13.40 -0.08 13.72
CA LEU A 93 13.29 -1.05 14.81
C LEU A 93 11.99 -0.87 15.59
N LYS A 94 11.63 0.36 15.93
CA LYS A 94 10.40 0.66 16.66
C LYS A 94 9.17 0.16 15.89
N MET A 95 9.09 0.43 14.60
CA MET A 95 7.98 0.01 13.75
C MET A 95 7.92 -1.50 13.65
N LEU A 96 9.06 -2.16 13.53
CA LEU A 96 9.12 -3.61 13.44
C LEU A 96 8.67 -4.26 14.75
N ILE A 97 9.14 -3.78 15.89
CA ILE A 97 8.69 -4.27 17.21
C ILE A 97 7.19 -4.08 17.37
N GLU A 98 6.66 -2.92 17.02
CA GLU A 98 5.24 -2.65 17.08
C GLU A 98 4.44 -3.62 16.20
N SER A 99 4.96 -3.93 15.02
CA SER A 99 4.33 -4.91 14.12
C SER A 99 4.23 -6.30 14.75
N THR A 100 5.23 -6.72 15.54
CA THR A 100 5.20 -8.04 16.18
C THR A 100 4.04 -8.20 17.16
N THR A 101 3.55 -7.12 17.74
CA THR A 101 2.38 -7.18 18.64
C THR A 101 1.15 -7.71 17.89
N TYR A 102 0.99 -7.34 16.63
CA TYR A 102 -0.12 -7.83 15.80
C TYR A 102 0.08 -9.28 15.38
N VAL A 103 1.33 -9.70 15.17
CA VAL A 103 1.65 -11.11 14.91
C VAL A 103 1.16 -11.98 16.06
N PHE A 104 1.50 -11.61 17.29
CA PHE A 104 1.10 -12.39 18.46
C PHE A 104 -0.40 -12.31 18.74
N LYS A 105 -1.00 -11.16 18.51
CA LYS A 105 -2.43 -10.94 18.77
C LYS A 105 -3.33 -11.67 17.77
N HIS A 106 -2.95 -11.66 16.48
CA HIS A 106 -3.82 -12.12 15.40
C HIS A 106 -3.31 -13.36 14.67
N GLY A 107 -2.10 -13.82 14.95
CA GLY A 107 -1.53 -14.96 14.25
C GLY A 107 -1.29 -14.72 12.77
N ILE A 108 -0.95 -13.50 12.37
CA ILE A 108 -0.72 -13.11 10.98
C ILE A 108 0.77 -13.04 10.65
N TYR A 109 1.08 -13.05 9.35
CA TYR A 109 2.44 -12.87 8.89
C TYR A 109 2.95 -11.46 9.17
N ILE A 110 4.26 -11.35 9.34
CA ILE A 110 4.90 -10.06 9.60
C ILE A 110 4.61 -9.02 8.50
N ALA A 111 4.50 -9.46 7.24
CA ALA A 111 4.17 -8.56 6.14
C ALA A 111 2.84 -7.84 6.37
N ASP A 112 1.80 -8.56 6.80
CA ASP A 112 0.49 -7.98 7.10
C ASP A 112 0.53 -7.14 8.37
N ALA A 113 1.27 -7.59 9.37
CA ALA A 113 1.44 -6.85 10.62
C ALA A 113 2.10 -5.48 10.39
N VAL A 114 3.09 -5.42 9.51
CA VAL A 114 3.73 -4.16 9.12
C VAL A 114 2.73 -3.19 8.50
N GLN A 115 1.79 -3.69 7.70
CA GLN A 115 0.75 -2.85 7.11
C GLN A 115 -0.13 -2.20 8.20
N LEU A 116 -0.56 -2.98 9.17
CA LEU A 116 -1.38 -2.48 10.28
C LEU A 116 -0.64 -1.40 11.08
N ALA A 117 0.59 -1.67 11.47
CA ALA A 117 1.39 -0.73 12.23
C ALA A 117 1.68 0.55 11.44
N SER A 118 2.00 0.42 10.16
CA SER A 118 2.35 1.55 9.29
C SER A 118 1.13 2.41 8.96
N ALA A 119 -0.06 1.85 8.97
CA ALA A 119 -1.30 2.56 8.61
C ALA A 119 -1.88 3.41 9.75
N LYS A 120 -1.39 3.28 10.97
CA LYS A 120 -1.99 3.94 12.14
C LYS A 120 -2.12 5.45 12.02
N GLY A 121 -1.20 6.11 11.34
CA GLY A 121 -1.24 7.57 11.18
C GLY A 121 -2.11 8.05 10.02
N ALA A 122 -2.70 7.15 9.25
CA ALA A 122 -3.53 7.52 8.11
C ALA A 122 -5.00 7.64 8.50
N ASP A 123 -5.78 8.38 7.71
CA ASP A 123 -7.21 8.55 7.93
C ASP A 123 -7.99 7.31 7.51
N SER A 124 -7.51 6.59 6.51
CA SER A 124 -8.14 5.36 6.07
C SER A 124 -7.12 4.36 5.53
N PHE A 125 -7.53 3.11 5.46
CA PHE A 125 -6.70 1.98 5.04
C PHE A 125 -7.39 1.28 3.88
N LEU A 126 -6.70 1.19 2.75
CA LEU A 126 -7.24 0.55 1.54
C LEU A 126 -6.50 -0.74 1.26
N THR A 127 -7.22 -1.84 1.34
CA THR A 127 -6.73 -3.18 1.03
C THR A 127 -7.79 -3.97 0.28
N PHE A 128 -7.37 -4.89 -0.57
CA PHE A 128 -8.26 -5.85 -1.23
C PHE A 128 -8.14 -7.25 -0.61
N ASP A 129 -7.37 -7.38 0.45
CA ASP A 129 -7.30 -8.59 1.27
C ASP A 129 -8.39 -8.51 2.34
N LYS A 130 -9.44 -9.35 2.20
CA LYS A 130 -10.60 -9.35 3.09
C LYS A 130 -10.24 -9.65 4.53
N LYS A 131 -9.33 -10.60 4.76
CA LYS A 131 -8.90 -10.96 6.11
C LYS A 131 -8.16 -9.80 6.78
N LEU A 132 -7.25 -9.17 6.05
CA LEU A 132 -6.51 -8.02 6.56
C LEU A 132 -7.45 -6.85 6.85
N ALA A 133 -8.45 -6.61 5.99
CA ALA A 133 -9.46 -5.58 6.22
C ALA A 133 -10.22 -5.79 7.53
N GLN A 134 -10.62 -7.04 7.80
CA GLN A 134 -11.32 -7.39 9.04
C GLN A 134 -10.46 -7.12 10.28
N ILE A 135 -9.20 -7.51 10.23
CA ILE A 135 -8.26 -7.28 11.33
C ILE A 135 -8.01 -5.78 11.52
N ALA A 136 -7.88 -5.03 10.42
CA ALA A 136 -7.70 -3.58 10.48
C ALA A 136 -8.89 -2.91 11.20
N GLU A 137 -10.11 -3.32 10.90
CA GLU A 137 -11.30 -2.80 11.58
C GLU A 137 -11.29 -3.13 13.07
N ILE A 138 -10.91 -4.35 13.44
CA ILE A 138 -10.76 -4.75 14.85
C ILE A 138 -9.77 -3.83 15.57
N GLU A 139 -8.70 -3.43 14.89
CA GLU A 139 -7.69 -2.55 15.46
C GLU A 139 -8.06 -1.05 15.39
N GLY A 140 -9.27 -0.75 14.97
CA GLY A 140 -9.77 0.62 14.95
C GLY A 140 -9.40 1.43 13.71
N LEU A 141 -8.85 0.81 12.69
CA LEU A 141 -8.56 1.49 11.44
C LEU A 141 -9.82 1.62 10.59
N LYS A 142 -9.98 2.77 9.93
CA LYS A 142 -11.09 2.96 9.00
C LYS A 142 -10.72 2.33 7.65
N VAL A 143 -11.40 1.26 7.30
CA VAL A 143 -11.16 0.59 6.01
C VAL A 143 -11.96 1.27 4.91
N THR A 144 -11.31 1.58 3.81
CA THR A 144 -11.94 2.18 2.63
C THR A 144 -12.57 1.09 1.78
N GLU A 145 -13.82 1.27 1.41
CA GLU A 145 -14.55 0.37 0.51
C GLU A 145 -14.55 0.85 -0.92
#